data_4158ea327783e9730b7d93f3b31ae469
#
_entry.id   4158ea327783e9730b7d93f3b31ae469
#
_cell.length_a   1.000
_cell.length_b   1.000
_cell.length_c   1.000
_cell.angle_alpha   90.00
_cell.angle_beta   90.00
_cell.angle_gamma   90.00
#
_symmetry.space_group_name_H-M   'P 1'
#
loop_
_entity.id
_entity.type
_entity.pdbx_description
1 polymer ?
#
loop_
_entity_poly.entity_id
_entity_poly.type
_entity_poly.pdbx_seq_one_letter_code
_entity_poly.pdbx_strand_id
1 'polypeptide(L)'
;MTANPALLLILGAAGVPLLRGLPRHALMAAVPVAGLVLLWALPEGTAPGLQFLGLELMPVRVDALSRVFATGFLIAALLTMVYAMHLRDTLQQAMTLVYAAAAVGGTLAGDLVTLFVFWELAGLSSAFLIWAGRNERSHRAATRYLAVQLLSGLLMLAGIVLRVQSGAGLEFGHLGLDAPGGALILAAIGIKCAFPLLHSWLTDTYPEATIVGAVALSAFTTKFAVYTLARGFAGTEMLVWVGLVMAVFPIFYAVIENDLRRVLAYSMINQLGFMVVGVGIGGALGINGASAHAVADMVFKGLLFMSVGAVMLRTGTANGSDLGGLYKSMPQTAALCMVGAASISAFPLFSGFATKSLIMEAVGQEHLTVAWLLLLFASAGVFHHAGIKIPYFAFFAHDRGYRVAEAPLNMRAAMVMAAVVCVAIGVAPSLLYDMLPYAVDYAPYTTAHVINQLQLLLLAALAFTVLVRTGLYPPELRSVNIDADYVYRRALPQGWRALSRAADAGRARIGPVLRRRGGELWEIATGPLRPGSRVSRPWSTHLMVWWTALVLGAMLLLAFL
;
A
#
# COMPACT_ATOMS: atom_id res chain seq x y z
N MET A 1 27.23 -17.02 -0.67
CA MET A 1 25.90 -16.45 -0.97
C MET A 1 25.19 -16.24 0.33
N THR A 2 24.93 -15.01 0.74
CA THR A 2 24.08 -14.72 1.90
C THR A 2 22.65 -15.15 1.55
N ALA A 3 22.12 -16.11 2.30
CA ALA A 3 20.79 -16.65 2.05
C ALA A 3 19.75 -15.58 2.38
N ASN A 4 19.05 -15.04 1.37
CA ASN A 4 17.98 -14.05 1.56
C ASN A 4 16.70 -14.78 2.02
N PRO A 5 16.07 -14.43 3.17
CA PRO A 5 14.82 -15.02 3.61
C PRO A 5 13.68 -14.93 2.58
N ALA A 6 13.70 -13.91 1.71
CA ALA A 6 12.73 -13.79 0.63
C ALA A 6 12.80 -14.95 -0.37
N LEU A 7 14.01 -15.44 -0.69
CA LEU A 7 14.18 -16.59 -1.58
C LEU A 7 13.59 -17.86 -0.99
N LEU A 8 13.72 -18.04 0.33
CA LEU A 8 13.12 -19.18 1.03
C LEU A 8 11.57 -19.13 0.92
N LEU A 9 10.97 -17.95 1.05
CA LEU A 9 9.52 -17.77 0.87
C LEU A 9 9.09 -18.07 -0.58
N ILE A 10 9.86 -17.63 -1.58
CA ILE A 10 9.60 -17.92 -3.00
C ILE A 10 9.69 -19.44 -3.28
N LEU A 11 10.72 -20.10 -2.77
CA LEU A 11 10.87 -21.56 -2.91
C LEU A 11 9.73 -22.29 -2.20
N GLY A 12 9.33 -21.82 -1.01
CA GLY A 12 8.17 -22.31 -0.30
C GLY A 12 6.89 -22.17 -1.12
N ALA A 13 6.69 -21.02 -1.76
CA ALA A 13 5.55 -20.78 -2.64
C ALA A 13 5.49 -21.76 -3.81
N ALA A 14 6.64 -22.06 -4.43
CA ALA A 14 6.75 -23.06 -5.49
C ALA A 14 6.46 -24.49 -4.99
N GLY A 15 6.76 -24.77 -3.71
CA GLY A 15 6.48 -26.07 -3.09
C GLY A 15 5.00 -26.30 -2.74
N VAL A 16 4.22 -25.25 -2.48
CA VAL A 16 2.81 -25.34 -2.06
C VAL A 16 1.95 -26.16 -3.04
N PRO A 17 1.95 -25.94 -4.36
CA PRO A 17 1.14 -26.71 -5.30
C PRO A 17 1.58 -28.18 -5.45
N LEU A 18 2.84 -28.49 -5.11
CA LEU A 18 3.41 -29.85 -5.23
C LEU A 18 2.97 -30.76 -4.08
N LEU A 19 2.58 -30.19 -2.94
CA LEU A 19 2.21 -30.94 -1.74
C LEU A 19 0.70 -30.93 -1.53
N ARG A 20 0.20 -31.93 -0.78
CA ARG A 20 -1.22 -32.06 -0.44
C ARG A 20 -1.39 -32.43 1.05
N GLY A 21 -2.51 -32.03 1.64
CA GLY A 21 -2.84 -32.35 3.04
C GLY A 21 -1.82 -31.83 4.05
N LEU A 22 -1.49 -32.66 5.04
CA LEU A 22 -0.63 -32.28 6.16
C LEU A 22 0.77 -31.76 5.74
N PRO A 23 1.50 -32.39 4.80
CA PRO A 23 2.79 -31.87 4.35
C PRO A 23 2.71 -30.45 3.79
N ARG A 24 1.63 -30.09 3.07
CA ARG A 24 1.41 -28.72 2.58
C ARG A 24 1.19 -27.75 3.73
N HIS A 25 0.36 -28.12 4.72
CA HIS A 25 0.12 -27.27 5.89
C HIS A 25 1.39 -27.07 6.71
N ALA A 26 2.20 -28.12 6.85
CA ALA A 26 3.50 -28.04 7.52
C ALA A 26 4.46 -27.08 6.77
N LEU A 27 4.54 -27.18 5.44
CA LEU A 27 5.35 -26.27 4.61
C LEU A 27 4.88 -24.81 4.79
N MET A 28 3.56 -24.57 4.74
CA MET A 28 2.98 -23.24 4.88
C MET A 28 3.33 -22.57 6.20
N ALA A 29 3.40 -23.31 7.30
CA ALA A 29 3.82 -22.79 8.59
C ALA A 29 5.34 -22.74 8.76
N ALA A 30 6.06 -23.75 8.28
CA ALA A 30 7.50 -23.87 8.47
C ALA A 30 8.30 -22.81 7.70
N VAL A 31 7.86 -22.42 6.49
CA VAL A 31 8.61 -21.48 5.64
C VAL A 31 8.72 -20.08 6.26
N PRO A 32 7.66 -19.42 6.76
CA PRO A 32 7.80 -18.14 7.46
C PRO A 32 8.62 -18.24 8.76
N VAL A 33 8.49 -19.36 9.52
CA VAL A 33 9.29 -19.60 10.73
C VAL A 33 10.76 -19.76 10.38
N ALA A 34 11.09 -20.57 9.38
CA ALA A 34 12.46 -20.73 8.91
C ALA A 34 13.03 -19.39 8.37
N GLY A 35 12.19 -18.59 7.69
CA GLY A 35 12.55 -17.23 7.28
C GLY A 35 12.89 -16.34 8.46
N LEU A 36 12.14 -16.43 9.56
CA LEU A 36 12.39 -15.67 10.79
C LEU A 36 13.71 -16.11 11.46
N VAL A 37 13.93 -17.41 11.60
CA VAL A 37 15.19 -17.95 12.12
C VAL A 37 16.39 -17.50 11.27
N LEU A 38 16.26 -17.59 9.94
CA LEU A 38 17.29 -17.15 9.03
C LEU A 38 17.58 -15.65 9.15
N LEU A 39 16.53 -14.80 9.22
CA LEU A 39 16.67 -13.35 9.37
C LEU A 39 17.51 -12.98 10.60
N TRP A 40 17.25 -13.63 11.74
CA TRP A 40 17.97 -13.38 12.99
C TRP A 40 19.35 -14.01 13.04
N ALA A 41 19.62 -15.02 12.20
CA ALA A 41 20.95 -15.60 12.04
C ALA A 41 21.85 -14.77 11.10
N LEU A 42 21.28 -13.86 10.27
CA LEU A 42 22.08 -13.00 9.40
C LEU A 42 22.85 -11.94 10.19
N PRO A 43 24.15 -11.75 9.90
CA PRO A 43 24.92 -10.64 10.47
C PRO A 43 24.40 -9.30 9.95
N GLU A 44 24.62 -8.25 10.73
CA GLU A 44 24.38 -6.88 10.28
C GLU A 44 25.41 -6.48 9.22
N GLY A 45 24.97 -5.63 8.29
CA GLY A 45 25.78 -5.14 7.19
C GLY A 45 25.19 -5.46 5.82
N THR A 46 25.99 -5.19 4.79
CA THR A 46 25.67 -5.46 3.39
C THR A 46 26.31 -6.75 2.92
N ALA A 47 25.54 -7.56 2.18
CA ALA A 47 26.09 -8.69 1.46
C ALA A 47 26.99 -8.24 0.29
N PRO A 48 27.92 -9.09 -0.19
CA PRO A 48 28.71 -8.80 -1.38
C PRO A 48 27.84 -8.37 -2.55
N GLY A 49 28.26 -7.29 -3.24
CA GLY A 49 27.56 -6.73 -4.39
C GLY A 49 27.45 -7.70 -5.57
N LEU A 50 26.39 -7.53 -6.35
CA LEU A 50 26.17 -8.25 -7.60
C LEU A 50 26.33 -7.27 -8.77
N GLN A 51 27.22 -7.58 -9.71
CA GLN A 51 27.35 -6.81 -10.95
C GLN A 51 26.25 -7.21 -11.94
N PHE A 52 25.40 -6.26 -12.32
CA PHE A 52 24.33 -6.47 -13.29
C PHE A 52 24.20 -5.26 -14.21
N LEU A 53 24.31 -5.45 -15.53
CA LEU A 53 24.25 -4.39 -16.56
C LEU A 53 25.15 -3.19 -16.28
N GLY A 54 26.35 -3.42 -15.71
CA GLY A 54 27.29 -2.36 -15.36
C GLY A 54 26.95 -1.60 -14.06
N LEU A 55 25.91 -2.03 -13.34
CA LEU A 55 25.52 -1.50 -12.04
C LEU A 55 25.98 -2.45 -10.93
N GLU A 56 26.46 -1.90 -9.83
CA GLU A 56 26.74 -2.65 -8.62
C GLU A 56 25.50 -2.65 -7.73
N LEU A 57 24.85 -3.80 -7.58
CA LEU A 57 23.64 -3.99 -6.80
C LEU A 57 23.98 -4.58 -5.43
N MET A 58 23.25 -4.16 -4.41
CA MET A 58 23.33 -4.65 -3.02
C MET A 58 22.03 -5.37 -2.64
N PRO A 59 21.84 -6.65 -3.06
CA PRO A 59 20.55 -7.33 -2.91
C PRO A 59 20.14 -7.63 -1.47
N VAL A 60 21.06 -7.58 -0.51
CA VAL A 60 20.78 -7.79 0.91
C VAL A 60 21.57 -6.82 1.76
N ARG A 61 20.86 -6.03 2.55
CA ARG A 61 21.38 -5.21 3.66
C ARG A 61 20.54 -5.44 4.90
N VAL A 62 21.18 -5.85 5.98
CA VAL A 62 20.56 -6.10 7.28
C VAL A 62 21.00 -5.02 8.25
N ASP A 63 20.05 -4.26 8.76
CA ASP A 63 20.22 -3.30 9.84
C ASP A 63 19.00 -3.36 10.79
N ALA A 64 19.04 -2.65 11.91
CA ALA A 64 17.98 -2.70 12.89
C ALA A 64 16.60 -2.33 12.31
N LEU A 65 16.51 -1.29 11.42
CA LEU A 65 15.26 -0.91 10.79
C LEU A 65 14.71 -2.01 9.87
N SER A 66 15.56 -2.58 9.01
CA SER A 66 15.15 -3.67 8.10
C SER A 66 14.76 -4.93 8.88
N ARG A 67 15.48 -5.24 9.98
CA ARG A 67 15.22 -6.41 10.82
C ARG A 67 13.85 -6.34 11.50
N VAL A 68 13.48 -5.17 12.06
CA VAL A 68 12.16 -4.96 12.69
C VAL A 68 11.02 -5.17 11.70
N PHE A 69 11.07 -4.51 10.53
CA PHE A 69 10.01 -4.65 9.53
C PHE A 69 9.93 -6.06 8.94
N ALA A 70 11.08 -6.67 8.60
CA ALA A 70 11.12 -8.04 8.09
C ALA A 70 10.59 -9.05 9.12
N THR A 71 10.87 -8.86 10.42
CA THR A 71 10.28 -9.66 11.51
C THR A 71 8.76 -9.52 11.52
N GLY A 72 8.23 -8.30 11.47
CA GLY A 72 6.79 -8.06 11.37
C GLY A 72 6.14 -8.73 10.16
N PHE A 73 6.78 -8.65 8.98
CA PHE A 73 6.29 -9.30 7.77
C PHE A 73 6.31 -10.83 7.87
N LEU A 74 7.32 -11.43 8.45
CA LEU A 74 7.40 -12.88 8.64
C LEU A 74 6.38 -13.40 9.65
N ILE A 75 6.12 -12.65 10.73
CA ILE A 75 5.02 -12.94 11.68
C ILE A 75 3.67 -12.84 10.95
N ALA A 76 3.43 -11.78 10.19
CA ALA A 76 2.19 -11.62 9.44
C ALA A 76 2.02 -12.71 8.37
N ALA A 77 3.10 -13.15 7.72
CA ALA A 77 3.10 -14.26 6.79
C ALA A 77 2.69 -15.57 7.49
N LEU A 78 3.28 -15.88 8.66
CA LEU A 78 2.93 -17.05 9.45
C LEU A 78 1.44 -17.04 9.82
N LEU A 79 0.96 -15.93 10.39
CA LEU A 79 -0.45 -15.77 10.77
C LEU A 79 -1.39 -15.98 9.58
N THR A 80 -1.07 -15.35 8.44
CA THR A 80 -1.89 -15.46 7.22
C THR A 80 -1.86 -16.89 6.66
N MET A 81 -0.70 -17.56 6.66
CA MET A 81 -0.58 -18.92 6.15
C MET A 81 -1.32 -19.94 7.04
N VAL A 82 -1.25 -19.80 8.36
CA VAL A 82 -2.05 -20.63 9.29
C VAL A 82 -3.55 -20.38 9.05
N TYR A 83 -3.95 -19.12 8.92
CA TYR A 83 -5.33 -18.74 8.62
C TYR A 83 -5.82 -19.33 7.29
N ALA A 84 -4.94 -19.48 6.29
CA ALA A 84 -5.24 -19.99 4.95
C ALA A 84 -5.29 -21.52 4.82
N MET A 85 -4.96 -22.29 5.86
CA MET A 85 -4.86 -23.77 5.77
C MET A 85 -6.17 -24.47 5.38
N HIS A 86 -7.33 -23.87 5.65
CA HIS A 86 -8.62 -24.43 5.25
C HIS A 86 -8.91 -24.30 3.75
N LEU A 87 -8.16 -23.46 3.03
CA LEU A 87 -8.35 -23.25 1.60
C LEU A 87 -7.82 -24.44 0.79
N ARG A 88 -8.53 -24.76 -0.30
CA ARG A 88 -8.06 -25.70 -1.32
C ARG A 88 -7.32 -24.99 -2.47
N ASP A 89 -7.45 -23.69 -2.57
CA ASP A 89 -6.88 -22.85 -3.62
C ASP A 89 -5.37 -22.59 -3.38
N THR A 90 -4.54 -23.40 -4.03
CA THR A 90 -3.08 -23.33 -3.93
C THR A 90 -2.51 -22.06 -4.51
N LEU A 91 -3.20 -21.43 -5.48
CA LEU A 91 -2.76 -20.16 -6.06
C LEU A 91 -2.77 -19.04 -5.02
N GLN A 92 -3.85 -18.93 -4.23
CA GLN A 92 -3.90 -17.94 -3.16
C GLN A 92 -2.81 -18.16 -2.11
N GLN A 93 -2.57 -19.43 -1.73
CA GLN A 93 -1.54 -19.80 -0.75
C GLN A 93 -0.13 -19.45 -1.28
N ALA A 94 0.18 -19.82 -2.52
CA ALA A 94 1.46 -19.52 -3.15
C ALA A 94 1.67 -18.01 -3.32
N MET A 95 0.66 -17.28 -3.85
CA MET A 95 0.77 -15.83 -4.04
C MET A 95 0.87 -15.07 -2.72
N THR A 96 0.31 -15.57 -1.63
CA THR A 96 0.51 -15.00 -0.29
C THR A 96 1.98 -15.10 0.15
N LEU A 97 2.64 -16.24 -0.09
CA LEU A 97 4.07 -16.39 0.21
C LEU A 97 4.95 -15.52 -0.69
N VAL A 98 4.64 -15.43 -1.99
CA VAL A 98 5.36 -14.53 -2.91
C VAL A 98 5.19 -13.06 -2.49
N TYR A 99 4.00 -12.70 -2.04
CA TYR A 99 3.73 -11.34 -1.56
C TYR A 99 4.50 -11.02 -0.27
N ALA A 100 4.55 -11.97 0.67
CA ALA A 100 5.40 -11.85 1.85
C ALA A 100 6.89 -11.78 1.48
N ALA A 101 7.33 -12.60 0.51
CA ALA A 101 8.70 -12.56 -0.01
C ALA A 101 9.06 -11.20 -0.61
N ALA A 102 8.12 -10.59 -1.34
CA ALA A 102 8.30 -9.26 -1.90
C ALA A 102 8.48 -8.19 -0.83
N ALA A 103 7.67 -8.23 0.23
CA ALA A 103 7.81 -7.31 1.35
C ALA A 103 9.14 -7.52 2.11
N VAL A 104 9.50 -8.75 2.43
CA VAL A 104 10.75 -9.09 3.12
C VAL A 104 11.97 -8.75 2.26
N GLY A 105 11.96 -9.13 0.97
CA GLY A 105 13.07 -8.88 0.06
C GLY A 105 13.31 -7.39 -0.19
N GLY A 106 12.23 -6.62 -0.39
CA GLY A 106 12.33 -5.16 -0.54
C GLY A 106 12.78 -4.45 0.74
N THR A 107 12.41 -4.99 1.91
CA THR A 107 12.90 -4.48 3.21
C THR A 107 14.40 -4.72 3.39
N LEU A 108 14.92 -5.82 2.88
CA LEU A 108 16.34 -6.16 2.94
C LEU A 108 17.15 -5.57 1.76
N ALA A 109 16.51 -4.90 0.80
CA ALA A 109 17.22 -4.30 -0.34
C ALA A 109 18.19 -3.20 0.12
N GLY A 110 19.44 -3.28 -0.32
CA GLY A 110 20.45 -2.24 -0.07
C GLY A 110 20.53 -1.19 -1.19
N ASP A 111 19.90 -1.45 -2.34
CA ASP A 111 19.86 -0.55 -3.48
C ASP A 111 18.43 -0.37 -4.03
N LEU A 112 18.24 0.73 -4.78
CA LEU A 112 16.95 1.10 -5.33
C LEU A 112 16.45 0.18 -6.45
N VAL A 113 17.34 -0.47 -7.20
CA VAL A 113 16.96 -1.39 -8.28
C VAL A 113 16.42 -2.69 -7.67
N THR A 114 17.11 -3.23 -6.68
CA THR A 114 16.61 -4.38 -5.90
C THR A 114 15.28 -4.06 -5.22
N LEU A 115 15.16 -2.87 -4.60
CA LEU A 115 13.89 -2.39 -4.04
C LEU A 115 12.79 -2.39 -5.10
N PHE A 116 13.05 -1.84 -6.29
CA PHE A 116 12.08 -1.76 -7.39
C PHE A 116 11.59 -3.15 -7.82
N VAL A 117 12.48 -4.14 -7.95
CA VAL A 117 12.07 -5.50 -8.32
C VAL A 117 11.08 -6.08 -7.31
N PHE A 118 11.35 -5.96 -6.01
CA PHE A 118 10.43 -6.41 -4.97
C PHE A 118 9.17 -5.54 -4.85
N TRP A 119 9.27 -4.25 -5.18
CA TRP A 119 8.15 -3.32 -5.24
C TRP A 119 7.12 -3.73 -6.28
N GLU A 120 7.58 -4.12 -7.47
CA GLU A 120 6.73 -4.63 -8.54
C GLU A 120 6.18 -6.03 -8.21
N LEU A 121 7.02 -6.91 -7.67
CA LEU A 121 6.60 -8.25 -7.25
C LEU A 121 5.47 -8.19 -6.20
N ALA A 122 5.53 -7.23 -5.26
CA ALA A 122 4.48 -7.01 -4.29
C ALA A 122 3.16 -6.58 -4.95
N GLY A 123 3.19 -5.67 -5.93
CA GLY A 123 2.02 -5.25 -6.69
C GLY A 123 1.39 -6.39 -7.50
N LEU A 124 2.21 -7.15 -8.20
CA LEU A 124 1.75 -8.26 -9.03
C LEU A 124 1.15 -9.40 -8.17
N SER A 125 1.88 -9.88 -7.16
CA SER A 125 1.43 -11.01 -6.33
C SER A 125 0.15 -10.69 -5.55
N SER A 126 0.01 -9.47 -5.05
CA SER A 126 -1.20 -9.03 -4.33
C SER A 126 -2.42 -8.90 -5.23
N ALA A 127 -2.27 -8.53 -6.50
CA ALA A 127 -3.38 -8.48 -7.46
C ALA A 127 -4.05 -9.85 -7.65
N PHE A 128 -3.27 -10.94 -7.62
CA PHE A 128 -3.82 -12.31 -7.69
C PHE A 128 -4.73 -12.65 -6.50
N LEU A 129 -4.47 -12.09 -5.31
CA LEU A 129 -5.31 -12.32 -4.13
C LEU A 129 -6.68 -11.64 -4.24
N ILE A 130 -6.79 -10.59 -5.05
CA ILE A 130 -8.04 -9.92 -5.36
C ILE A 130 -8.76 -10.67 -6.49
N TRP A 131 -8.05 -11.02 -7.60
CA TRP A 131 -8.61 -11.82 -8.70
C TRP A 131 -9.13 -13.18 -8.25
N ALA A 132 -8.53 -13.76 -7.22
CA ALA A 132 -8.98 -15.04 -6.64
C ALA A 132 -10.41 -14.98 -6.06
N GLY A 133 -11.02 -13.80 -5.91
CA GLY A 133 -12.46 -13.64 -5.63
C GLY A 133 -13.36 -14.17 -6.75
N ARG A 134 -12.85 -14.33 -7.98
CA ARG A 134 -13.48 -14.99 -9.14
C ARG A 134 -14.88 -14.48 -9.49
N ASN A 135 -15.15 -13.21 -9.21
CA ASN A 135 -16.39 -12.55 -9.58
C ASN A 135 -16.07 -11.25 -10.33
N GLU A 136 -17.07 -10.67 -10.99
CA GLU A 136 -16.87 -9.48 -11.83
C GLU A 136 -16.40 -8.26 -11.04
N ARG A 137 -16.84 -8.11 -9.78
CA ARG A 137 -16.43 -7.01 -8.92
C ARG A 137 -14.96 -7.13 -8.56
N SER A 138 -14.53 -8.32 -8.11
CA SER A 138 -13.13 -8.58 -7.77
C SER A 138 -12.22 -8.45 -9.00
N HIS A 139 -12.69 -8.89 -10.19
CA HIS A 139 -11.92 -8.74 -11.42
C HIS A 139 -11.70 -7.27 -11.79
N ARG A 140 -12.74 -6.44 -11.78
CA ARG A 140 -12.65 -5.01 -12.05
C ARG A 140 -11.81 -4.28 -11.00
N ALA A 141 -11.98 -4.63 -9.72
CA ALA A 141 -11.20 -4.05 -8.64
C ALA A 141 -9.70 -4.39 -8.77
N ALA A 142 -9.37 -5.66 -9.02
CA ALA A 142 -7.99 -6.10 -9.20
C ALA A 142 -7.30 -5.44 -10.40
N THR A 143 -8.01 -5.25 -11.52
CA THR A 143 -7.46 -4.58 -12.70
C THR A 143 -7.14 -3.11 -12.40
N ARG A 144 -8.03 -2.38 -11.71
CA ARG A 144 -7.76 -1.01 -11.26
C ARG A 144 -6.60 -0.95 -10.26
N TYR A 145 -6.60 -1.88 -9.31
CA TYR A 145 -5.52 -2.03 -8.34
C TYR A 145 -4.18 -2.18 -9.04
N LEU A 146 -4.07 -3.15 -9.96
CA LEU A 146 -2.83 -3.40 -10.69
C LEU A 146 -2.37 -2.18 -11.49
N ALA A 147 -3.29 -1.47 -12.15
CA ALA A 147 -2.96 -0.23 -12.87
C ALA A 147 -2.34 0.84 -11.95
N VAL A 148 -2.88 1.01 -10.74
CA VAL A 148 -2.34 1.96 -9.76
C VAL A 148 -1.00 1.48 -9.20
N GLN A 149 -0.83 0.17 -8.96
CA GLN A 149 0.44 -0.39 -8.49
C GLN A 149 1.55 -0.24 -9.54
N LEU A 150 1.24 -0.51 -10.82
CA LEU A 150 2.17 -0.30 -11.94
C LEU A 150 2.52 1.18 -12.12
N LEU A 151 1.56 2.10 -11.96
CA LEU A 151 1.85 3.54 -11.98
C LEU A 151 2.86 3.91 -10.88
N SER A 152 2.68 3.38 -9.67
CA SER A 152 3.66 3.55 -8.58
C SER A 152 5.04 3.05 -8.98
N GLY A 153 5.14 1.86 -9.59
CA GLY A 153 6.41 1.32 -10.07
C GLY A 153 7.04 2.15 -11.18
N LEU A 154 6.25 2.62 -12.14
CA LEU A 154 6.75 3.51 -13.20
C LEU A 154 7.34 4.80 -12.65
N LEU A 155 6.69 5.42 -11.66
CA LEU A 155 7.21 6.62 -10.99
C LEU A 155 8.51 6.33 -10.23
N MET A 156 8.58 5.18 -9.53
CA MET A 156 9.79 4.76 -8.84
C MET A 156 10.93 4.54 -9.83
N LEU A 157 10.68 3.81 -10.92
CA LEU A 157 11.67 3.57 -11.97
C LEU A 157 12.14 4.87 -12.61
N ALA A 158 11.24 5.80 -12.93
CA ALA A 158 11.60 7.11 -13.47
C ALA A 158 12.49 7.89 -12.51
N GLY A 159 12.18 7.87 -11.20
CA GLY A 159 13.03 8.47 -10.18
C GLY A 159 14.42 7.83 -10.09
N ILE A 160 14.51 6.50 -10.18
CA ILE A 160 15.78 5.76 -10.21
C ILE A 160 16.61 6.15 -11.45
N VAL A 161 15.99 6.21 -12.63
CA VAL A 161 16.67 6.62 -13.88
C VAL A 161 17.26 8.02 -13.77
N LEU A 162 16.51 8.98 -13.20
CA LEU A 162 17.02 10.34 -12.98
C LEU A 162 18.21 10.36 -12.01
N ARG A 163 18.22 9.52 -10.98
CA ARG A 163 19.37 9.40 -10.06
C ARG A 163 20.60 8.85 -10.78
N VAL A 164 20.43 7.79 -11.56
CA VAL A 164 21.54 7.21 -12.35
C VAL A 164 22.11 8.25 -13.33
N GLN A 165 21.24 8.96 -14.06
CA GLN A 165 21.67 10.00 -15.01
C GLN A 165 22.40 11.17 -14.34
N SER A 166 22.03 11.51 -13.11
CA SER A 166 22.68 12.58 -12.34
C SER A 166 23.96 12.15 -11.61
N GLY A 167 24.31 10.84 -11.63
CA GLY A 167 25.44 10.30 -10.86
C GLY A 167 25.20 10.21 -9.36
N ALA A 168 23.95 10.34 -8.87
CA ALA A 168 23.62 10.36 -7.44
C ALA A 168 23.68 8.98 -6.73
N GLY A 169 24.09 7.93 -7.43
CA GLY A 169 24.21 6.58 -6.87
C GLY A 169 22.84 5.87 -6.68
N LEU A 170 22.93 4.56 -6.45
CA LEU A 170 21.76 3.67 -6.32
C LEU A 170 21.52 3.17 -4.90
N GLU A 171 22.37 3.52 -3.95
CA GLU A 171 22.21 3.07 -2.56
C GLU A 171 20.83 3.51 -2.01
N PHE A 172 20.15 2.57 -1.36
CA PHE A 172 18.87 2.83 -0.72
C PHE A 172 19.09 3.32 0.71
N GLY A 173 19.36 4.60 0.85
CA GLY A 173 19.50 5.34 2.11
C GLY A 173 18.53 6.51 2.18
N HIS A 174 18.91 7.58 2.90
CA HIS A 174 18.16 8.83 2.89
C HIS A 174 18.24 9.50 1.51
N LEU A 175 17.09 9.73 0.91
CA LEU A 175 16.99 10.27 -0.45
C LEU A 175 16.73 11.77 -0.45
N GLY A 176 15.76 12.22 0.35
CA GLY A 176 15.29 13.60 0.37
C GLY A 176 14.49 14.02 -0.86
N LEU A 177 13.76 15.13 -0.76
CA LEU A 177 12.93 15.67 -1.85
C LEU A 177 13.75 16.37 -2.92
N ASP A 178 14.80 17.07 -2.52
CA ASP A 178 15.62 17.90 -3.40
C ASP A 178 16.64 17.09 -4.22
N ALA A 179 16.81 15.82 -3.86
CA ALA A 179 17.69 14.91 -4.59
C ALA A 179 17.10 14.56 -5.97
N PRO A 180 17.94 14.34 -7.00
CA PRO A 180 17.47 13.91 -8.31
C PRO A 180 16.56 12.69 -8.23
N GLY A 181 15.35 12.80 -8.79
CA GLY A 181 14.34 11.73 -8.74
C GLY A 181 13.62 11.56 -7.40
N GLY A 182 14.01 12.28 -6.32
CA GLY A 182 13.44 12.15 -4.99
C GLY A 182 11.92 12.35 -4.94
N ALA A 183 11.43 13.40 -5.58
CA ALA A 183 9.99 13.68 -5.65
C ALA A 183 9.19 12.58 -6.36
N LEU A 184 9.72 11.97 -7.44
CA LEU A 184 9.07 10.86 -8.13
C LEU A 184 9.04 9.59 -7.28
N ILE A 185 10.13 9.29 -6.57
CA ILE A 185 10.21 8.17 -5.63
C ILE A 185 9.23 8.38 -4.48
N LEU A 186 9.16 9.61 -3.92
CA LEU A 186 8.18 9.93 -2.87
C LEU A 186 6.74 9.78 -3.37
N ALA A 187 6.42 10.23 -4.59
CA ALA A 187 5.10 10.05 -5.18
C ALA A 187 4.77 8.55 -5.36
N ALA A 188 5.73 7.74 -5.81
CA ALA A 188 5.58 6.29 -5.92
C ALA A 188 5.26 5.64 -4.56
N ILE A 189 5.98 6.03 -3.51
CA ILE A 189 5.75 5.55 -2.14
C ILE A 189 4.39 6.05 -1.64
N GLY A 190 4.04 7.30 -1.89
CA GLY A 190 2.77 7.91 -1.49
C GLY A 190 1.55 7.18 -2.06
N ILE A 191 1.63 6.66 -3.30
CA ILE A 191 0.59 5.80 -3.87
C ILE A 191 0.42 4.54 -3.02
N LYS A 192 1.48 3.78 -2.73
CA LYS A 192 1.38 2.54 -1.94
C LYS A 192 1.13 2.80 -0.45
N CYS A 193 1.53 3.95 0.07
CA CYS A 193 1.22 4.40 1.43
C CYS A 193 -0.21 4.95 1.58
N ALA A 194 -0.96 5.05 0.47
CA ALA A 194 -2.32 5.58 0.44
C ALA A 194 -2.41 7.05 0.91
N PHE A 195 -1.55 7.93 0.41
CA PHE A 195 -1.60 9.37 0.67
C PHE A 195 -2.97 9.96 0.28
N PRO A 196 -3.35 11.10 0.82
CA PRO A 196 -4.61 11.76 0.48
C PRO A 196 -4.76 11.89 -1.05
N LEU A 197 -5.96 11.63 -1.55
CA LEU A 197 -6.32 11.54 -2.97
C LEU A 197 -5.75 10.32 -3.72
N LEU A 198 -4.69 9.69 -3.23
CA LEU A 198 -4.08 8.48 -3.82
C LEU A 198 -4.51 7.18 -3.13
N HIS A 199 -5.42 7.24 -2.14
CA HIS A 199 -5.79 6.13 -1.27
C HIS A 199 -6.93 5.24 -1.79
N SER A 200 -7.70 5.69 -2.78
CA SER A 200 -8.96 5.05 -3.16
C SER A 200 -8.80 3.61 -3.67
N TRP A 201 -7.61 3.25 -4.19
CA TRP A 201 -7.33 1.87 -4.56
C TRP A 201 -7.48 0.90 -3.38
N LEU A 202 -7.15 1.35 -2.17
CA LEU A 202 -7.20 0.54 -0.95
C LEU A 202 -8.65 0.30 -0.52
N THR A 203 -9.46 1.35 -0.42
CA THR A 203 -10.88 1.27 -0.02
C THR A 203 -11.76 0.60 -1.07
N ASP A 204 -11.35 0.61 -2.35
CA ASP A 204 -12.05 -0.06 -3.45
C ASP A 204 -11.76 -1.56 -3.52
N THR A 205 -10.52 -1.97 -3.22
CA THR A 205 -10.08 -3.33 -3.52
C THR A 205 -10.10 -4.28 -2.33
N TYR A 206 -9.83 -3.81 -1.11
CA TYR A 206 -9.77 -4.68 0.06
C TYR A 206 -11.12 -5.35 0.38
N PRO A 207 -12.27 -4.66 0.25
CA PRO A 207 -13.57 -5.32 0.39
C PRO A 207 -13.87 -6.38 -0.68
N GLU A 208 -13.26 -6.28 -1.86
CA GLU A 208 -13.46 -7.21 -2.98
C GLU A 208 -12.45 -8.37 -3.01
N ALA A 209 -11.42 -8.32 -2.16
CA ALA A 209 -10.44 -9.41 -2.02
C ALA A 209 -11.07 -10.65 -1.37
N THR A 210 -10.44 -11.80 -1.54
CA THR A 210 -10.84 -13.00 -0.78
C THR A 210 -10.65 -12.78 0.72
N ILE A 211 -11.29 -13.63 1.53
CA ILE A 211 -11.18 -13.55 3.00
C ILE A 211 -9.71 -13.61 3.45
N VAL A 212 -8.92 -14.53 2.89
CA VAL A 212 -7.48 -14.65 3.19
C VAL A 212 -6.69 -13.54 2.52
N GLY A 213 -7.05 -13.18 1.27
CA GLY A 213 -6.41 -12.08 0.55
C GLY A 213 -6.50 -10.75 1.29
N ALA A 214 -7.64 -10.44 1.91
CA ALA A 214 -7.81 -9.22 2.69
C ALA A 214 -6.89 -9.18 3.93
N VAL A 215 -6.65 -10.31 4.59
CA VAL A 215 -5.68 -10.42 5.70
C VAL A 215 -4.26 -10.14 5.19
N ALA A 216 -3.83 -10.77 4.10
CA ALA A 216 -2.51 -10.54 3.51
C ALA A 216 -2.33 -9.07 3.05
N LEU A 217 -3.33 -8.51 2.34
CA LEU A 217 -3.30 -7.12 1.88
C LEU A 217 -3.18 -6.13 3.06
N SER A 218 -3.78 -6.43 4.20
CA SER A 218 -3.71 -5.57 5.39
C SER A 218 -2.30 -5.50 5.99
N ALA A 219 -1.44 -6.48 5.75
CA ALA A 219 -0.13 -6.58 6.37
C ALA A 219 1.01 -5.99 5.53
N PHE A 220 1.04 -6.24 4.20
CA PHE A 220 2.29 -6.07 3.44
C PHE A 220 2.43 -4.72 2.72
N THR A 221 1.67 -4.44 1.65
CA THR A 221 1.94 -3.30 0.74
C THR A 221 2.11 -1.97 1.46
N THR A 222 1.19 -1.61 2.34
CA THR A 222 1.19 -0.30 2.99
C THR A 222 2.32 -0.16 4.02
N LYS A 223 2.65 -1.21 4.77
CA LYS A 223 3.75 -1.20 5.74
C LYS A 223 5.11 -1.27 5.05
N PHE A 224 5.19 -1.96 3.91
CA PHE A 224 6.37 -1.90 3.05
C PHE A 224 6.61 -0.47 2.53
N ALA A 225 5.54 0.25 2.16
CA ALA A 225 5.64 1.66 1.81
C ALA A 225 6.08 2.53 2.99
N VAL A 226 5.57 2.29 4.21
CA VAL A 226 6.02 2.98 5.44
C VAL A 226 7.51 2.73 5.72
N TYR A 227 7.98 1.49 5.59
CA TYR A 227 9.40 1.17 5.69
C TYR A 227 10.24 1.99 4.70
N THR A 228 9.82 1.99 3.43
CA THR A 228 10.51 2.72 2.37
C THR A 228 10.53 4.22 2.64
N LEU A 229 9.42 4.75 3.17
CA LEU A 229 9.30 6.15 3.59
C LEU A 229 10.24 6.47 4.76
N ALA A 230 10.26 5.61 5.79
CA ALA A 230 11.12 5.78 6.96
C ALA A 230 12.62 5.76 6.60
N ARG A 231 13.01 4.95 5.62
CA ARG A 231 14.39 4.89 5.16
C ARG A 231 14.78 6.05 4.25
N GLY A 232 13.88 6.41 3.31
CA GLY A 232 14.20 7.37 2.26
C GLY A 232 13.92 8.84 2.60
N PHE A 233 12.95 9.09 3.47
CA PHE A 233 12.37 10.42 3.66
C PHE A 233 12.12 10.79 5.13
N ALA A 234 12.85 10.18 6.07
CA ALA A 234 12.77 10.54 7.49
C ALA A 234 13.06 12.03 7.68
N GLY A 235 12.29 12.72 8.54
CA GLY A 235 12.47 14.14 8.82
C GLY A 235 11.93 15.09 7.72
N THR A 236 11.17 14.59 6.76
CA THR A 236 10.52 15.43 5.75
C THR A 236 9.27 16.07 6.34
N GLU A 237 9.31 17.35 6.67
CA GLU A 237 8.24 18.10 7.38
C GLU A 237 6.86 17.95 6.70
N MET A 238 6.81 18.01 5.36
CA MET A 238 5.57 17.83 4.60
C MET A 238 4.82 16.54 5.01
N LEU A 239 5.53 15.48 5.36
CA LEU A 239 4.92 14.20 5.76
C LEU A 239 4.13 14.30 7.06
N VAL A 240 4.47 15.23 7.97
CA VAL A 240 3.67 15.49 9.17
C VAL A 240 2.26 15.90 8.78
N TRP A 241 2.11 16.87 7.89
CA TRP A 241 0.81 17.37 7.44
C TRP A 241 0.05 16.34 6.60
N VAL A 242 0.73 15.64 5.70
CA VAL A 242 0.16 14.53 4.94
C VAL A 242 -0.37 13.44 5.87
N GLY A 243 0.42 13.04 6.86
CA GLY A 243 0.04 12.03 7.85
C GLY A 243 -1.14 12.47 8.73
N LEU A 244 -1.22 13.76 9.09
CA LEU A 244 -2.36 14.30 9.84
C LEU A 244 -3.66 14.24 9.03
N VAL A 245 -3.63 14.61 7.76
CA VAL A 245 -4.80 14.44 6.88
C VAL A 245 -5.18 12.97 6.79
N MET A 246 -4.21 12.05 6.60
CA MET A 246 -4.46 10.60 6.59
C MET A 246 -5.04 10.10 7.91
N ALA A 247 -4.65 10.66 9.05
CA ALA A 247 -5.17 10.25 10.34
C ALA A 247 -6.62 10.71 10.57
N VAL A 248 -7.03 11.86 10.03
CA VAL A 248 -8.32 12.50 10.38
C VAL A 248 -9.43 12.17 9.38
N PHE A 249 -9.21 12.34 8.05
CA PHE A 249 -10.32 12.24 7.08
C PHE A 249 -10.99 10.86 7.03
N PRO A 250 -10.26 9.71 7.20
CA PRO A 250 -10.88 8.40 7.07
C PRO A 250 -11.88 8.08 8.17
N ILE A 251 -11.81 8.79 9.31
CA ILE A 251 -12.73 8.60 10.43
C ILE A 251 -14.18 8.83 9.97
N PHE A 252 -14.41 9.91 9.23
CA PHE A 252 -15.75 10.28 8.77
C PHE A 252 -16.32 9.23 7.81
N TYR A 253 -15.49 8.73 6.87
CA TYR A 253 -15.89 7.67 5.96
C TYR A 253 -16.14 6.33 6.70
N ALA A 254 -15.26 5.96 7.63
CA ALA A 254 -15.40 4.74 8.41
C ALA A 254 -16.68 4.74 9.28
N VAL A 255 -17.11 5.89 9.76
CA VAL A 255 -18.36 6.02 10.56
C VAL A 255 -19.60 5.77 9.71
N ILE A 256 -19.67 6.28 8.48
CA ILE A 256 -20.85 6.16 7.61
C ILE A 256 -20.86 4.88 6.77
N GLU A 257 -19.72 4.14 6.69
CA GLU A 257 -19.58 2.96 5.85
C GLU A 257 -20.26 1.73 6.48
N ASN A 258 -20.99 0.97 5.66
CA ASN A 258 -21.71 -0.22 6.09
C ASN A 258 -20.90 -1.53 5.97
N ASP A 259 -20.05 -1.65 4.95
CA ASP A 259 -19.18 -2.82 4.79
C ASP A 259 -18.03 -2.77 5.82
N LEU A 260 -18.02 -3.70 6.77
CA LEU A 260 -17.02 -3.73 7.86
C LEU A 260 -15.57 -3.90 7.35
N ARG A 261 -15.37 -4.53 6.18
CA ARG A 261 -14.03 -4.62 5.57
C ARG A 261 -13.60 -3.27 4.99
N ARG A 262 -14.54 -2.49 4.45
CA ARG A 262 -14.27 -1.12 3.99
C ARG A 262 -14.06 -0.17 5.17
N VAL A 263 -14.78 -0.35 6.27
CA VAL A 263 -14.49 0.33 7.55
C VAL A 263 -13.04 0.07 7.98
N LEU A 264 -12.59 -1.19 7.93
CA LEU A 264 -11.21 -1.56 8.25
C LEU A 264 -10.20 -0.98 7.26
N ALA A 265 -10.57 -0.84 5.97
CA ALA A 265 -9.73 -0.22 4.96
C ALA A 265 -9.52 1.29 5.24
N TYR A 266 -10.57 2.05 5.56
CA TYR A 266 -10.44 3.45 6.01
C TYR A 266 -9.67 3.54 7.32
N SER A 267 -9.96 2.65 8.27
CA SER A 267 -9.20 2.55 9.52
C SER A 267 -7.70 2.29 9.30
N MET A 268 -7.33 1.60 8.21
CA MET A 268 -5.92 1.38 7.87
C MET A 268 -5.25 2.68 7.44
N ILE A 269 -5.89 3.50 6.60
CA ILE A 269 -5.36 4.80 6.18
C ILE A 269 -5.14 5.70 7.41
N ASN A 270 -6.08 5.67 8.37
CA ASN A 270 -5.93 6.39 9.62
C ASN A 270 -4.67 5.94 10.40
N GLN A 271 -4.43 4.62 10.57
CA GLN A 271 -3.23 4.15 11.28
C GLN A 271 -1.94 4.46 10.52
N LEU A 272 -1.96 4.38 9.18
CA LEU A 272 -0.84 4.82 8.35
C LEU A 272 -0.54 6.31 8.57
N GLY A 273 -1.56 7.13 8.79
CA GLY A 273 -1.39 8.55 9.12
C GLY A 273 -0.51 8.77 10.34
N PHE A 274 -0.71 8.02 11.43
CA PHE A 274 0.18 8.06 12.60
C PHE A 274 1.62 7.69 12.25
N MET A 275 1.82 6.63 11.47
CA MET A 275 3.16 6.19 11.05
C MET A 275 3.84 7.25 10.19
N VAL A 276 3.11 7.85 9.23
CA VAL A 276 3.62 8.90 8.34
C VAL A 276 4.00 10.15 9.12
N VAL A 277 3.21 10.54 10.15
CA VAL A 277 3.59 11.63 11.06
C VAL A 277 4.90 11.31 11.77
N GLY A 278 5.03 10.11 12.34
CA GLY A 278 6.27 9.68 13.01
C GLY A 278 7.50 9.74 12.08
N VAL A 279 7.34 9.30 10.83
CA VAL A 279 8.40 9.42 9.81
C VAL A 279 8.68 10.88 9.44
N GLY A 280 7.64 11.70 9.33
CA GLY A 280 7.76 13.12 9.00
C GLY A 280 8.52 13.93 10.06
N ILE A 281 8.30 13.61 11.34
CA ILE A 281 9.10 14.15 12.44
C ILE A 281 10.56 13.72 12.30
N GLY A 282 10.80 12.48 11.88
CA GLY A 282 12.15 11.91 11.88
C GLY A 282 12.62 11.64 13.31
N GLY A 283 13.90 11.86 13.58
CA GLY A 283 14.48 11.63 14.89
C GLY A 283 14.35 10.17 15.39
N ALA A 284 14.99 9.85 16.50
CA ALA A 284 15.02 8.49 17.04
C ALA A 284 13.62 8.02 17.47
N LEU A 285 12.90 8.86 18.22
CA LEU A 285 11.60 8.50 18.78
C LEU A 285 10.50 8.42 17.69
N GLY A 286 10.53 9.31 16.71
CA GLY A 286 9.57 9.31 15.59
C GLY A 286 9.70 8.06 14.72
N ILE A 287 10.93 7.68 14.35
CA ILE A 287 11.21 6.46 13.56
C ILE A 287 10.91 5.20 14.37
N ASN A 288 11.29 5.16 15.65
CA ASN A 288 10.94 4.06 16.54
C ASN A 288 9.42 3.90 16.66
N GLY A 289 8.69 5.01 16.87
CA GLY A 289 7.24 5.00 16.96
C GLY A 289 6.56 4.51 15.69
N ALA A 290 6.99 5.02 14.52
CA ALA A 290 6.48 4.58 13.22
C ALA A 290 6.72 3.08 12.98
N SER A 291 7.94 2.59 13.29
CA SER A 291 8.33 1.19 13.11
C SER A 291 7.58 0.27 14.07
N ALA A 292 7.53 0.61 15.35
CA ALA A 292 6.79 -0.16 16.35
C ALA A 292 5.30 -0.25 16.03
N HIS A 293 4.71 0.89 15.64
CA HIS A 293 3.29 0.94 15.31
C HIS A 293 2.98 0.17 14.02
N ALA A 294 3.88 0.18 13.03
CA ALA A 294 3.74 -0.62 11.82
C ALA A 294 3.69 -2.12 12.14
N VAL A 295 4.60 -2.63 12.96
CA VAL A 295 4.62 -4.05 13.39
C VAL A 295 3.35 -4.40 14.17
N ALA A 296 2.95 -3.58 15.14
CA ALA A 296 1.73 -3.81 15.90
C ALA A 296 0.48 -3.79 15.00
N ASP A 297 0.40 -2.85 14.04
CA ASP A 297 -0.73 -2.72 13.11
C ASP A 297 -0.83 -3.92 12.16
N MET A 298 0.28 -4.51 11.71
CA MET A 298 0.25 -5.76 10.94
C MET A 298 -0.52 -6.85 11.69
N VAL A 299 -0.34 -6.95 13.00
CA VAL A 299 -0.93 -8.01 13.82
C VAL A 299 -2.37 -7.70 14.21
N PHE A 300 -2.65 -6.55 14.84
CA PHE A 300 -4.02 -6.27 15.30
C PHE A 300 -4.97 -5.98 14.13
N LYS A 301 -4.49 -5.36 13.05
CA LYS A 301 -5.28 -5.15 11.84
C LYS A 301 -5.57 -6.50 11.16
N GLY A 302 -4.54 -7.36 11.06
CA GLY A 302 -4.69 -8.73 10.62
C GLY A 302 -5.75 -9.48 11.42
N LEU A 303 -5.71 -9.38 12.76
CA LEU A 303 -6.69 -10.00 13.67
C LEU A 303 -8.13 -9.51 13.41
N LEU A 304 -8.32 -8.20 13.20
CA LEU A 304 -9.63 -7.63 12.87
C LEU A 304 -10.13 -8.13 11.50
N PHE A 305 -9.27 -8.15 10.46
CA PHE A 305 -9.64 -8.71 9.15
C PHE A 305 -9.93 -10.22 9.24
N MET A 306 -9.16 -10.98 10.03
CA MET A 306 -9.43 -12.40 10.29
C MET A 306 -10.80 -12.60 10.94
N SER A 307 -11.14 -11.77 11.94
CA SER A 307 -12.42 -11.85 12.66
C SER A 307 -13.61 -11.54 11.74
N VAL A 308 -13.56 -10.43 11.00
CA VAL A 308 -14.61 -10.09 10.02
C VAL A 308 -14.66 -11.11 8.88
N GLY A 309 -13.50 -11.62 8.45
CA GLY A 309 -13.40 -12.69 7.46
C GLY A 309 -14.05 -14.01 7.94
N ALA A 310 -13.88 -14.36 9.21
CA ALA A 310 -14.52 -15.52 9.82
C ALA A 310 -16.07 -15.37 9.88
N VAL A 311 -16.54 -14.17 10.22
CA VAL A 311 -17.98 -13.83 10.16
C VAL A 311 -18.48 -13.99 8.72
N MET A 312 -17.78 -13.37 7.75
CA MET A 312 -18.16 -13.45 6.34
C MET A 312 -18.16 -14.90 5.80
N LEU A 313 -17.21 -15.74 6.23
CA LEU A 313 -17.18 -17.16 5.85
C LEU A 313 -18.46 -17.90 6.28
N ARG A 314 -19.03 -17.53 7.42
CA ARG A 314 -20.20 -18.20 8.01
C ARG A 314 -21.53 -17.60 7.61
N THR A 315 -21.60 -16.30 7.37
CA THR A 315 -22.84 -15.55 7.09
C THR A 315 -23.00 -15.16 5.62
N GLY A 316 -21.90 -15.15 4.85
CA GLY A 316 -21.89 -14.69 3.46
C GLY A 316 -21.87 -13.17 3.30
N THR A 317 -21.87 -12.39 4.38
CA THR A 317 -21.90 -10.91 4.34
C THR A 317 -20.90 -10.29 5.30
N ALA A 318 -20.45 -9.08 4.99
CA ALA A 318 -19.67 -8.22 5.87
C ALA A 318 -20.40 -6.89 6.18
N ASN A 319 -21.66 -6.73 5.77
CA ASN A 319 -22.43 -5.52 6.02
C ASN A 319 -22.91 -5.47 7.47
N GLY A 320 -22.62 -4.39 8.18
CA GLY A 320 -23.07 -4.17 9.56
C GLY A 320 -24.59 -4.21 9.70
N SER A 321 -25.33 -3.68 8.72
CA SER A 321 -26.80 -3.73 8.69
C SER A 321 -27.39 -5.13 8.66
N ASP A 322 -26.66 -6.11 8.15
CA ASP A 322 -27.14 -7.48 7.94
C ASP A 322 -26.66 -8.43 9.05
N LEU A 323 -25.78 -7.97 9.94
CA LEU A 323 -25.14 -8.76 11.00
C LEU A 323 -25.74 -8.45 12.38
N GLY A 324 -25.27 -9.15 13.40
CA GLY A 324 -25.62 -8.96 14.81
C GLY A 324 -26.06 -10.25 15.49
N GLY A 325 -25.93 -10.30 16.82
CA GLY A 325 -26.29 -11.46 17.64
C GLY A 325 -25.32 -12.64 17.55
N LEU A 326 -24.22 -12.52 16.78
CA LEU A 326 -23.27 -13.60 16.52
C LEU A 326 -22.44 -14.01 17.75
N TYR A 327 -22.39 -13.18 18.82
CA TYR A 327 -21.70 -13.56 20.07
C TYR A 327 -22.27 -14.86 20.66
N LYS A 328 -23.52 -15.23 20.36
CA LYS A 328 -24.17 -16.46 20.81
C LYS A 328 -23.64 -17.70 20.10
N SER A 329 -23.29 -17.60 18.84
CA SER A 329 -22.87 -18.70 17.99
C SER A 329 -21.38 -18.71 17.64
N MET A 330 -20.71 -17.55 17.71
CA MET A 330 -19.28 -17.38 17.45
C MET A 330 -18.56 -16.66 18.61
N PRO A 331 -18.66 -17.15 19.88
CA PRO A 331 -18.13 -16.46 21.05
C PRO A 331 -16.61 -16.32 21.04
N GLN A 332 -15.87 -17.31 20.51
CA GLN A 332 -14.40 -17.23 20.43
C GLN A 332 -13.97 -16.19 19.41
N THR A 333 -14.59 -16.18 18.24
CA THR A 333 -14.32 -15.15 17.22
C THR A 333 -14.68 -13.75 17.74
N ALA A 334 -15.77 -13.59 18.49
CA ALA A 334 -16.15 -12.32 19.12
C ALA A 334 -15.10 -11.84 20.14
N ALA A 335 -14.65 -12.72 21.03
CA ALA A 335 -13.63 -12.39 22.02
C ALA A 335 -12.29 -11.99 21.35
N LEU A 336 -11.86 -12.73 20.32
CA LEU A 336 -10.63 -12.41 19.58
C LEU A 336 -10.75 -11.11 18.78
N CYS A 337 -11.94 -10.82 18.22
CA CYS A 337 -12.22 -9.51 17.61
C CYS A 337 -12.08 -8.36 18.62
N MET A 338 -12.57 -8.55 19.84
CA MET A 338 -12.45 -7.54 20.91
C MET A 338 -10.98 -7.30 21.30
N VAL A 339 -10.11 -8.33 21.30
CA VAL A 339 -8.66 -8.14 21.49
C VAL A 339 -8.06 -7.26 20.39
N GLY A 340 -8.41 -7.51 19.12
CA GLY A 340 -7.98 -6.68 18.01
C GLY A 340 -8.51 -5.24 18.11
N ALA A 341 -9.78 -5.08 18.53
CA ALA A 341 -10.43 -3.80 18.75
C ALA A 341 -9.81 -3.01 19.90
N ALA A 342 -9.46 -3.65 21.01
CA ALA A 342 -8.75 -3.04 22.13
C ALA A 342 -7.33 -2.62 21.71
N SER A 343 -6.64 -3.46 20.93
CA SER A 343 -5.28 -3.17 20.44
C SER A 343 -5.25 -1.93 19.55
N ILE A 344 -6.10 -1.85 18.53
CA ILE A 344 -6.14 -0.69 17.62
C ILE A 344 -6.54 0.59 18.33
N SER A 345 -7.36 0.48 19.37
CA SER A 345 -7.86 1.59 20.18
C SER A 345 -6.83 2.12 21.18
N ALA A 346 -5.65 1.52 21.25
CA ALA A 346 -4.64 1.82 22.26
C ALA A 346 -5.18 1.66 23.69
N PHE A 347 -5.95 0.58 23.96
CA PHE A 347 -6.35 0.25 25.32
C PHE A 347 -5.13 -0.25 26.10
N PRO A 348 -4.92 0.18 27.36
CA PRO A 348 -3.82 -0.33 28.20
C PRO A 348 -3.75 -1.86 28.19
N LEU A 349 -2.57 -2.44 28.25
CA LEU A 349 -2.24 -3.86 28.14
C LEU A 349 -2.29 -4.45 26.73
N PHE A 350 -2.58 -3.63 25.70
CA PHE A 350 -2.56 -4.07 24.30
C PHE A 350 -1.53 -3.30 23.47
N SER A 351 -1.07 -3.91 22.39
CA SER A 351 0.08 -3.43 21.60
C SER A 351 -0.05 -1.98 21.11
N GLY A 352 -1.26 -1.55 20.71
CA GLY A 352 -1.47 -0.18 20.24
C GLY A 352 -1.22 0.89 21.29
N PHE A 353 -1.42 0.59 22.59
CA PHE A 353 -1.12 1.51 23.68
C PHE A 353 0.39 1.83 23.74
N ALA A 354 1.22 0.80 23.72
CA ALA A 354 2.67 0.97 23.77
C ALA A 354 3.23 1.65 22.52
N THR A 355 2.72 1.29 21.33
CA THR A 355 3.31 1.75 20.07
C THR A 355 2.82 3.12 19.60
N LYS A 356 1.55 3.44 19.81
CA LYS A 356 0.98 4.75 19.42
C LYS A 356 1.52 5.85 20.33
N SER A 357 1.76 5.56 21.61
CA SER A 357 2.31 6.51 22.56
C SER A 357 3.69 7.02 22.18
N LEU A 358 4.56 6.21 21.55
CA LEU A 358 5.86 6.67 21.03
C LEU A 358 5.70 7.78 19.99
N ILE A 359 4.72 7.67 19.09
CA ILE A 359 4.46 8.69 18.06
C ILE A 359 3.90 9.96 18.73
N MET A 360 2.97 9.80 19.67
CA MET A 360 2.38 10.94 20.40
C MET A 360 3.43 11.69 21.21
N GLU A 361 4.36 10.96 21.83
CA GLU A 361 5.49 11.53 22.58
C GLU A 361 6.44 12.28 21.64
N ALA A 362 6.78 11.68 20.47
CA ALA A 362 7.63 12.35 19.48
C ALA A 362 7.03 13.69 19.02
N VAL A 363 5.71 13.73 18.74
CA VAL A 363 4.99 14.96 18.39
C VAL A 363 5.00 15.97 19.53
N GLY A 364 4.90 15.49 20.78
CA GLY A 364 4.94 16.33 21.98
C GLY A 364 6.32 16.97 22.20
N GLN A 365 7.39 16.22 22.03
CA GLN A 365 8.78 16.71 22.14
C GLN A 365 9.12 17.79 21.12
N GLU A 366 8.56 17.70 19.91
CA GLU A 366 8.70 18.73 18.86
C GLU A 366 7.75 19.93 19.06
N HIS A 367 7.01 19.98 20.16
CA HIS A 367 6.05 21.06 20.48
C HIS A 367 4.98 21.32 19.40
N LEU A 368 4.66 20.33 18.58
CA LEU A 368 3.67 20.42 17.50
C LEU A 368 2.23 20.27 18.05
N THR A 369 1.77 21.25 18.82
CA THR A 369 0.49 21.21 19.55
C THR A 369 -0.70 20.89 18.65
N VAL A 370 -0.79 21.49 17.46
CA VAL A 370 -1.89 21.24 16.51
C VAL A 370 -1.87 19.79 16.03
N ALA A 371 -0.69 19.28 15.70
CA ALA A 371 -0.52 17.89 15.27
C ALA A 371 -0.91 16.93 16.39
N TRP A 372 -0.48 17.22 17.63
CA TRP A 372 -0.81 16.42 18.81
C TRP A 372 -2.32 16.34 19.05
N LEU A 373 -3.03 17.48 19.00
CA LEU A 373 -4.49 17.53 19.17
C LEU A 373 -5.24 16.80 18.05
N LEU A 374 -4.80 16.93 16.80
CA LEU A 374 -5.38 16.20 15.68
C LEU A 374 -5.19 14.69 15.78
N LEU A 375 -4.01 14.23 16.22
CA LEU A 375 -3.76 12.81 16.46
C LEU A 375 -4.55 12.28 17.65
N LEU A 376 -4.73 13.09 18.72
CA LEU A 376 -5.59 12.72 19.84
C LEU A 376 -7.05 12.54 19.38
N PHE A 377 -7.58 13.48 18.60
CA PHE A 377 -8.90 13.36 17.97
C PHE A 377 -8.97 12.11 17.08
N ALA A 378 -7.95 11.86 16.26
CA ALA A 378 -7.90 10.69 15.40
C ALA A 378 -7.87 9.38 16.22
N SER A 379 -7.20 9.36 17.37
CA SER A 379 -7.18 8.21 18.28
C SER A 379 -8.56 7.92 18.89
N ALA A 380 -9.31 8.95 19.29
CA ALA A 380 -10.70 8.81 19.75
C ALA A 380 -11.60 8.28 18.61
N GLY A 381 -11.42 8.80 17.38
CA GLY A 381 -12.15 8.36 16.20
C GLY A 381 -11.91 6.89 15.86
N VAL A 382 -10.67 6.41 16.00
CA VAL A 382 -10.34 4.99 15.79
C VAL A 382 -11.11 4.09 16.77
N PHE A 383 -11.15 4.45 18.02
CA PHE A 383 -11.91 3.69 19.01
C PHE A 383 -13.40 3.60 18.63
N HIS A 384 -13.96 4.70 18.14
CA HIS A 384 -15.34 4.73 17.69
C HIS A 384 -15.60 3.78 16.51
N HIS A 385 -14.85 3.88 15.40
CA HIS A 385 -15.18 3.16 14.19
C HIS A 385 -14.53 1.74 14.09
N ALA A 386 -13.41 1.49 14.73
CA ALA A 386 -12.77 0.18 14.71
C ALA A 386 -12.86 -0.55 16.06
N GLY A 387 -12.73 0.18 17.17
CA GLY A 387 -12.79 -0.37 18.50
C GLY A 387 -14.20 -0.78 18.94
N ILE A 388 -15.21 0.03 18.61
CA ILE A 388 -16.60 -0.24 19.03
C ILE A 388 -17.44 -0.72 17.84
N LYS A 389 -17.49 0.02 16.73
CA LYS A 389 -18.38 -0.26 15.60
C LYS A 389 -18.21 -1.68 15.05
N ILE A 390 -16.96 -2.15 14.83
CA ILE A 390 -16.70 -3.48 14.27
C ILE A 390 -17.26 -4.59 15.17
N PRO A 391 -16.86 -4.74 16.45
CA PRO A 391 -17.43 -5.78 17.29
C PRO A 391 -18.92 -5.59 17.56
N TYR A 392 -19.39 -4.33 17.72
CA TYR A 392 -20.80 -4.06 18.00
C TYR A 392 -21.70 -4.56 16.88
N PHE A 393 -21.49 -4.12 15.63
CA PHE A 393 -22.36 -4.51 14.53
C PHE A 393 -22.17 -5.96 14.09
N ALA A 394 -20.95 -6.50 14.16
CA ALA A 394 -20.73 -7.91 13.82
C ALA A 394 -21.37 -8.87 14.83
N PHE A 395 -21.25 -8.59 16.14
CA PHE A 395 -21.54 -9.58 17.16
C PHE A 395 -22.68 -9.20 18.12
N PHE A 396 -22.83 -7.93 18.50
CA PHE A 396 -23.69 -7.51 19.62
C PHE A 396 -24.93 -6.72 19.22
N ALA A 397 -25.00 -6.14 18.03
CA ALA A 397 -26.17 -5.42 17.55
C ALA A 397 -27.41 -6.33 17.41
N HIS A 398 -28.45 -5.87 16.75
CA HIS A 398 -29.70 -6.60 16.56
C HIS A 398 -29.48 -8.06 16.17
N ASP A 399 -30.12 -8.99 16.90
CA ASP A 399 -30.04 -10.41 16.57
C ASP A 399 -30.75 -10.70 15.23
N ARG A 400 -29.99 -10.90 14.17
CA ARG A 400 -30.48 -11.24 12.82
C ARG A 400 -30.85 -12.72 12.66
N GLY A 401 -30.79 -13.49 13.75
CA GLY A 401 -31.18 -14.89 13.75
C GLY A 401 -30.12 -15.86 13.21
N TYR A 402 -28.89 -15.40 12.91
CA TYR A 402 -27.82 -16.29 12.51
C TYR A 402 -27.48 -17.29 13.62
N ARG A 403 -27.49 -18.58 13.27
CA ARG A 403 -27.08 -19.69 14.14
C ARG A 403 -26.09 -20.54 13.37
N VAL A 404 -24.88 -20.06 13.30
CA VAL A 404 -23.78 -20.61 12.50
C VAL A 404 -22.73 -21.27 13.38
N ALA A 405 -21.97 -22.22 12.84
CA ALA A 405 -20.84 -22.79 13.56
C ALA A 405 -19.71 -21.78 13.74
N GLU A 406 -18.90 -21.99 14.77
CA GLU A 406 -17.67 -21.21 15.01
C GLU A 406 -16.71 -21.32 13.80
N ALA A 407 -15.77 -20.39 13.68
CA ALA A 407 -14.75 -20.39 12.64
C ALA A 407 -13.94 -21.71 12.63
N PRO A 408 -13.42 -22.17 11.49
CA PRO A 408 -12.53 -23.31 11.41
C PRO A 408 -11.35 -23.23 12.39
N LEU A 409 -10.86 -24.37 12.87
CA LEU A 409 -9.84 -24.43 13.92
C LEU A 409 -8.56 -23.66 13.53
N ASN A 410 -8.11 -23.83 12.30
CA ASN A 410 -6.91 -23.11 11.80
C ASN A 410 -7.10 -21.59 11.78
N MET A 411 -8.30 -21.10 11.45
CA MET A 411 -8.60 -19.67 11.50
C MET A 411 -8.57 -19.16 12.96
N ARG A 412 -9.18 -19.91 13.88
CA ARG A 412 -9.14 -19.58 15.33
C ARG A 412 -7.72 -19.62 15.88
N ALA A 413 -6.94 -20.64 15.49
CA ALA A 413 -5.52 -20.73 15.90
C ALA A 413 -4.72 -19.50 15.45
N ALA A 414 -4.87 -19.05 14.19
CA ALA A 414 -4.22 -17.85 13.69
C ALA A 414 -4.66 -16.59 14.47
N MET A 415 -5.96 -16.46 14.74
CA MET A 415 -6.48 -15.34 15.54
C MET A 415 -5.97 -15.37 16.99
N VAL A 416 -5.88 -16.54 17.62
CA VAL A 416 -5.29 -16.68 18.96
C VAL A 416 -3.81 -16.29 18.95
N MET A 417 -3.03 -16.76 17.96
CA MET A 417 -1.63 -16.37 17.84
C MET A 417 -1.48 -14.84 17.69
N ALA A 418 -2.31 -14.20 16.86
CA ALA A 418 -2.31 -12.76 16.72
C ALA A 418 -2.70 -12.04 18.01
N ALA A 419 -3.72 -12.53 18.72
CA ALA A 419 -4.15 -11.99 19.99
C ALA A 419 -3.05 -12.10 21.07
N VAL A 420 -2.34 -13.22 21.13
CA VAL A 420 -1.20 -13.41 22.05
C VAL A 420 -0.10 -12.39 21.76
N VAL A 421 0.25 -12.17 20.50
CA VAL A 421 1.26 -11.15 20.12
C VAL A 421 0.78 -9.74 20.51
N CYS A 422 -0.51 -9.40 20.28
CA CYS A 422 -1.07 -8.11 20.69
C CYS A 422 -0.96 -7.86 22.20
N VAL A 423 -1.28 -8.87 23.01
CA VAL A 423 -1.22 -8.78 24.47
C VAL A 423 0.24 -8.78 24.94
N ALA A 424 1.09 -9.64 24.39
CA ALA A 424 2.50 -9.73 24.76
C ALA A 424 3.24 -8.39 24.57
N ILE A 425 3.08 -7.74 23.41
CA ILE A 425 3.66 -6.41 23.16
C ILE A 425 3.05 -5.36 24.10
N GLY A 426 1.75 -5.46 24.40
CA GLY A 426 1.10 -4.53 25.32
C GLY A 426 1.58 -4.65 26.76
N VAL A 427 1.68 -5.87 27.29
CA VAL A 427 2.10 -6.14 28.66
C VAL A 427 3.61 -5.96 28.87
N ALA A 428 4.39 -6.37 27.88
CA ALA A 428 5.85 -6.30 27.89
C ALA A 428 6.39 -5.55 26.65
N PRO A 429 6.31 -4.21 26.61
CA PRO A 429 6.74 -3.41 25.46
C PRO A 429 8.20 -3.65 25.06
N SER A 430 9.08 -4.01 26.01
CA SER A 430 10.49 -4.34 25.75
C SER A 430 10.65 -5.41 24.68
N LEU A 431 9.75 -6.38 24.58
CA LEU A 431 9.81 -7.39 23.52
C LEU A 431 9.86 -6.80 22.10
N LEU A 432 9.28 -5.62 21.91
CA LEU A 432 9.33 -4.90 20.64
C LEU A 432 10.35 -3.76 20.70
N TYR A 433 10.47 -3.05 21.82
CA TYR A 433 11.33 -1.88 21.94
C TYR A 433 12.81 -2.21 21.77
N ASP A 434 13.25 -3.36 22.28
CA ASP A 434 14.63 -3.83 22.17
C ASP A 434 15.05 -4.19 20.72
N MET A 435 14.06 -4.32 19.82
CA MET A 435 14.29 -4.58 18.40
C MET A 435 14.31 -3.31 17.56
N LEU A 436 13.94 -2.15 18.12
CA LEU A 436 13.79 -0.90 17.38
C LEU A 436 15.14 -0.33 16.94
N PRO A 437 15.16 0.48 15.85
CA PRO A 437 16.43 0.99 15.31
C PRO A 437 17.24 1.86 16.26
N TYR A 438 16.58 2.53 17.20
CA TYR A 438 17.23 3.39 18.18
C TYR A 438 16.83 2.98 19.60
N ALA A 439 17.70 3.23 20.57
CA ALA A 439 17.39 3.01 21.98
C ALA A 439 16.13 3.79 22.38
N VAL A 440 15.25 3.14 23.15
CA VAL A 440 13.98 3.74 23.61
C VAL A 440 14.11 4.11 25.08
N ASP A 441 14.18 5.41 25.34
CA ASP A 441 14.08 5.96 26.70
C ASP A 441 12.65 6.52 26.91
N TYR A 442 11.67 5.63 26.92
CA TYR A 442 10.26 5.96 27.08
C TYR A 442 9.51 4.85 27.82
N ALA A 443 8.79 5.22 28.87
CA ALA A 443 7.94 4.31 29.64
C ALA A 443 6.45 4.59 29.36
N PRO A 444 5.73 3.73 28.61
CA PRO A 444 4.33 3.96 28.28
C PRO A 444 3.41 3.87 29.50
N TYR A 445 3.77 3.09 30.52
CA TYR A 445 2.96 2.84 31.71
C TYR A 445 3.23 3.83 32.84
N THR A 446 2.98 5.12 32.61
CA THR A 446 2.88 6.11 33.67
C THR A 446 1.42 6.24 34.13
N THR A 447 1.20 6.54 35.41
CA THR A 447 -0.15 6.72 35.97
C THR A 447 -0.94 7.77 35.18
N ALA A 448 -0.30 8.89 34.85
CA ALA A 448 -0.92 9.97 34.09
C ALA A 448 -1.35 9.51 32.68
N HIS A 449 -0.46 8.81 31.96
CA HIS A 449 -0.77 8.36 30.59
C HIS A 449 -1.89 7.30 30.59
N VAL A 450 -1.86 6.34 31.52
CA VAL A 450 -2.94 5.34 31.64
C VAL A 450 -4.28 5.99 31.94
N ILE A 451 -4.34 6.93 32.90
CA ILE A 451 -5.58 7.62 33.25
C ILE A 451 -6.08 8.45 32.07
N ASN A 452 -5.23 9.25 31.43
CA ASN A 452 -5.61 10.07 30.28
C ASN A 452 -6.16 9.24 29.12
N GLN A 453 -5.51 8.11 28.82
CA GLN A 453 -5.97 7.20 27.76
C GLN A 453 -7.31 6.54 28.11
N LEU A 454 -7.49 6.08 29.36
CA LEU A 454 -8.78 5.52 29.80
C LEU A 454 -9.90 6.56 29.80
N GLN A 455 -9.64 7.81 30.19
CA GLN A 455 -10.60 8.91 30.08
C GLN A 455 -11.01 9.15 28.62
N LEU A 456 -10.06 9.21 27.69
CA LEU A 456 -10.33 9.36 26.27
C LEU A 456 -11.25 8.25 25.75
N LEU A 457 -10.93 6.99 26.09
CA LEU A 457 -11.71 5.83 25.68
C LEU A 457 -13.12 5.84 26.30
N LEU A 458 -13.23 6.12 27.60
CA LEU A 458 -14.54 6.21 28.27
C LEU A 458 -15.43 7.31 27.69
N LEU A 459 -14.87 8.49 27.43
CA LEU A 459 -15.62 9.60 26.83
C LEU A 459 -16.06 9.27 25.39
N ALA A 460 -15.19 8.61 24.60
CA ALA A 460 -15.54 8.17 23.25
C ALA A 460 -16.62 7.07 23.26
N ALA A 461 -16.56 6.12 24.22
CA ALA A 461 -17.60 5.10 24.42
C ALA A 461 -18.93 5.71 24.86
N LEU A 462 -18.88 6.69 25.75
CA LEU A 462 -20.08 7.46 26.18
C LEU A 462 -20.70 8.19 24.99
N ALA A 463 -19.87 8.88 24.19
CA ALA A 463 -20.35 9.57 22.98
C ALA A 463 -21.03 8.60 22.00
N PHE A 464 -20.41 7.43 21.72
CA PHE A 464 -21.03 6.39 20.90
C PHE A 464 -22.39 5.95 21.47
N THR A 465 -22.42 5.66 22.77
CA THR A 465 -23.65 5.19 23.44
C THR A 465 -24.77 6.22 23.37
N VAL A 466 -24.46 7.49 23.61
CA VAL A 466 -25.43 8.60 23.50
C VAL A 466 -25.93 8.73 22.07
N LEU A 467 -25.03 8.76 21.08
CA LEU A 467 -25.41 8.87 19.66
C LEU A 467 -26.33 7.71 19.22
N VAL A 468 -26.00 6.48 19.61
CA VAL A 468 -26.84 5.30 19.28
C VAL A 468 -28.21 5.36 20.00
N ARG A 469 -28.22 5.71 21.30
CA ARG A 469 -29.44 5.78 22.09
C ARG A 469 -30.40 6.90 21.68
N THR A 470 -29.85 8.04 21.26
CA THR A 470 -30.64 9.19 20.79
C THR A 470 -31.04 9.07 19.31
N GLY A 471 -30.59 8.08 18.60
CA GLY A 471 -30.86 7.94 17.16
C GLY A 471 -30.10 8.92 16.27
N LEU A 472 -29.12 9.65 16.82
CA LEU A 472 -28.27 10.59 16.08
C LEU A 472 -27.09 9.86 15.39
N TYR A 473 -26.84 8.60 15.75
CA TYR A 473 -25.84 7.78 15.07
C TYR A 473 -26.25 7.56 13.61
N PRO A 474 -25.35 7.77 12.62
CA PRO A 474 -25.68 7.52 11.22
C PRO A 474 -26.14 6.07 11.04
N PRO A 475 -27.32 5.84 10.40
CA PRO A 475 -27.81 4.50 10.19
C PRO A 475 -26.89 3.73 9.23
N GLU A 476 -26.72 2.44 9.48
CA GLU A 476 -25.97 1.53 8.61
C GLU A 476 -26.79 1.30 7.33
N LEU A 477 -26.53 2.08 6.29
CA LEU A 477 -27.22 2.01 5.01
C LEU A 477 -26.34 1.39 3.93
N ARG A 478 -26.96 0.62 3.03
CA ARG A 478 -26.33 0.18 1.79
C ARG A 478 -26.25 1.37 0.82
N SER A 479 -25.26 2.22 1.00
CA SER A 479 -25.04 3.43 0.20
C SER A 479 -23.68 3.37 -0.50
N VAL A 480 -23.51 4.24 -1.48
CA VAL A 480 -22.22 4.49 -2.11
C VAL A 480 -21.76 5.86 -1.65
N ASN A 481 -20.68 5.90 -0.90
CA ASN A 481 -20.10 7.14 -0.42
C ASN A 481 -19.19 7.73 -1.52
N ILE A 482 -19.31 9.04 -1.76
CA ILE A 482 -18.44 9.73 -2.73
C ILE A 482 -17.08 9.92 -2.08
N ASP A 483 -16.04 9.40 -2.73
CA ASP A 483 -14.65 9.52 -2.32
C ASP A 483 -13.79 10.01 -3.51
N ALA A 484 -12.47 10.16 -3.32
CA ALA A 484 -11.53 10.63 -4.34
C ALA A 484 -11.60 9.81 -5.65
N ASP A 485 -12.05 8.57 -5.59
CA ASP A 485 -12.28 7.73 -6.76
C ASP A 485 -13.34 8.28 -7.74
N TYR A 486 -14.26 9.13 -7.27
CA TYR A 486 -15.21 9.83 -8.13
C TYR A 486 -14.51 10.64 -9.22
N VAL A 487 -13.36 11.24 -8.88
CA VAL A 487 -12.59 12.06 -9.83
C VAL A 487 -12.16 11.22 -11.03
N TYR A 488 -11.48 10.08 -10.80
CA TYR A 488 -10.96 9.26 -11.90
C TYR A 488 -11.98 8.31 -12.51
N ARG A 489 -13.05 7.93 -11.77
CA ARG A 489 -14.11 7.06 -12.29
C ARG A 489 -15.20 7.80 -13.07
N ARG A 490 -15.48 9.04 -12.71
CA ARG A 490 -16.60 9.81 -13.28
C ARG A 490 -16.14 11.12 -13.91
N ALA A 491 -15.49 12.01 -13.14
CA ALA A 491 -15.17 13.35 -13.59
C ALA A 491 -14.16 13.35 -14.75
N LEU A 492 -13.03 12.66 -14.62
CA LEU A 492 -12.01 12.58 -15.68
C LEU A 492 -12.55 11.92 -16.98
N PRO A 493 -13.24 10.75 -16.96
CA PRO A 493 -13.80 10.18 -18.19
C PRO A 493 -14.88 11.06 -18.82
N GLN A 494 -15.66 11.80 -18.03
CA GLN A 494 -16.63 12.76 -18.57
C GLN A 494 -15.94 13.96 -19.20
N GLY A 495 -14.96 14.52 -18.53
CA GLY A 495 -14.12 15.62 -19.04
C GLY A 495 -13.40 15.22 -20.33
N TRP A 496 -12.80 14.02 -20.34
CA TRP A 496 -12.16 13.49 -21.54
C TRP A 496 -13.13 13.34 -22.72
N ARG A 497 -14.32 12.76 -22.47
CA ARG A 497 -15.37 12.65 -23.51
C ARG A 497 -15.87 14.00 -24.01
N ALA A 498 -15.93 15.01 -23.13
CA ALA A 498 -16.28 16.37 -23.54
C ALA A 498 -15.16 16.99 -24.39
N LEU A 499 -13.91 16.83 -23.98
CA LEU A 499 -12.73 17.32 -24.70
C LEU A 499 -12.58 16.63 -26.06
N SER A 500 -12.72 15.31 -26.12
CA SER A 500 -12.65 14.57 -27.40
C SER A 500 -13.75 15.00 -28.37
N ARG A 501 -14.99 15.17 -27.90
CA ARG A 501 -16.08 15.69 -28.73
C ARG A 501 -15.78 17.11 -29.23
N ALA A 502 -15.24 17.98 -28.41
CA ALA A 502 -14.83 19.32 -28.80
C ALA A 502 -13.70 19.29 -29.84
N ALA A 503 -12.69 18.41 -29.62
CA ALA A 503 -11.61 18.21 -30.59
C ALA A 503 -12.09 17.64 -31.93
N ASP A 504 -13.02 16.68 -31.90
CA ASP A 504 -13.61 16.11 -33.12
C ASP A 504 -14.46 17.14 -33.87
N ALA A 505 -15.24 17.96 -33.15
CA ALA A 505 -15.97 19.09 -33.75
C ALA A 505 -15.02 20.13 -34.35
N GLY A 506 -13.89 20.41 -33.66
CA GLY A 506 -12.83 21.27 -34.18
C GLY A 506 -12.19 20.69 -35.46
N ARG A 507 -11.83 19.41 -35.45
CA ARG A 507 -11.31 18.70 -36.63
C ARG A 507 -12.30 18.69 -37.80
N ALA A 508 -13.59 18.48 -37.52
CA ALA A 508 -14.64 18.50 -38.54
C ALA A 508 -14.80 19.88 -39.18
N ARG A 509 -14.61 20.97 -38.43
CA ARG A 509 -14.67 22.34 -38.93
C ARG A 509 -13.41 22.76 -39.69
N ILE A 510 -12.25 22.46 -39.17
CA ILE A 510 -10.97 22.92 -39.69
C ILE A 510 -10.40 21.95 -40.74
N GLY A 511 -10.68 20.65 -40.64
CA GLY A 511 -10.16 19.60 -41.52
C GLY A 511 -10.45 19.82 -42.99
N PRO A 512 -11.67 20.18 -43.40
CA PRO A 512 -11.98 20.51 -44.82
C PRO A 512 -11.18 21.70 -45.32
N VAL A 513 -11.04 22.76 -44.51
CA VAL A 513 -10.28 23.97 -44.85
C VAL A 513 -8.80 23.67 -45.03
N LEU A 514 -8.21 22.89 -44.08
CA LEU A 514 -6.80 22.46 -44.17
C LEU A 514 -6.55 21.55 -45.39
N ARG A 515 -7.46 20.61 -45.67
CA ARG A 515 -7.35 19.74 -46.86
C ARG A 515 -7.44 20.52 -48.15
N ARG A 516 -8.35 21.48 -48.24
CA ARG A 516 -8.50 22.34 -49.41
C ARG A 516 -7.25 23.20 -49.62
N ARG A 517 -6.81 23.92 -48.60
CA ARG A 517 -5.58 24.74 -48.69
C ARG A 517 -4.32 23.90 -48.89
N GLY A 518 -4.21 22.74 -48.20
CA GLY A 518 -3.11 21.80 -48.44
C GLY A 518 -3.10 21.24 -49.87
N GLY A 519 -4.26 20.95 -50.43
CA GLY A 519 -4.41 20.56 -51.84
C GLY A 519 -4.01 21.68 -52.81
N GLU A 520 -4.45 22.91 -52.56
CA GLU A 520 -4.06 24.08 -53.33
C GLU A 520 -2.53 24.32 -53.30
N LEU A 521 -1.92 24.26 -52.10
CA LEU A 521 -0.47 24.36 -51.92
C LEU A 521 0.28 23.21 -52.62
N TRP A 522 -0.24 21.99 -52.53
CA TRP A 522 0.34 20.82 -53.19
C TRP A 522 0.26 20.98 -54.71
N GLU A 523 -0.85 21.48 -55.28
CA GLU A 523 -0.97 21.78 -56.71
C GLU A 523 -0.03 22.88 -57.18
N ILE A 524 0.14 23.95 -56.39
CA ILE A 524 1.12 25.02 -56.67
C ILE A 524 2.56 24.45 -56.64
N ALA A 525 2.89 23.61 -55.66
CA ALA A 525 4.22 23.03 -55.53
C ALA A 525 4.56 22.00 -56.60
N THR A 526 3.56 21.17 -57.00
CA THR A 526 3.77 20.06 -57.96
C THR A 526 3.41 20.43 -59.38
N GLY A 527 2.64 21.50 -59.58
CA GLY A 527 2.24 22.00 -60.90
C GLY A 527 3.41 22.19 -61.87
N PRO A 528 4.51 22.82 -61.48
CA PRO A 528 5.71 22.95 -62.30
C PRO A 528 6.39 21.65 -62.68
N LEU A 529 6.14 20.54 -61.91
CA LEU A 529 6.77 19.24 -62.12
C LEU A 529 5.87 18.28 -62.98
N ARG A 530 4.65 18.67 -63.31
CA ARG A 530 3.75 17.83 -64.13
C ARG A 530 4.30 17.62 -65.55
N PRO A 531 4.07 16.45 -66.17
CA PRO A 531 4.48 16.20 -67.55
C PRO A 531 3.95 17.29 -68.51
N GLY A 532 4.83 17.89 -69.28
CA GLY A 532 4.50 18.97 -70.21
C GLY A 532 4.64 20.38 -69.65
N SER A 533 4.94 20.59 -68.35
CA SER A 533 5.24 21.89 -67.74
C SER A 533 6.59 22.46 -68.27
N ARG A 534 6.80 23.75 -68.02
CA ARG A 534 8.06 24.42 -68.41
C ARG A 534 9.32 23.77 -67.81
N VAL A 535 9.23 23.22 -66.59
CA VAL A 535 10.35 22.58 -65.89
C VAL A 535 10.55 21.13 -66.34
N SER A 536 9.50 20.43 -66.74
CA SER A 536 9.56 19.03 -67.19
C SER A 536 9.86 18.85 -68.68
N ARG A 537 9.99 19.92 -69.43
CA ARG A 537 10.46 19.82 -70.84
C ARG A 537 11.94 19.41 -70.85
N PRO A 538 12.27 18.35 -71.63
CA PRO A 538 13.67 17.95 -71.73
C PRO A 538 14.47 19.11 -72.31
N TRP A 539 15.52 19.49 -71.62
CA TRP A 539 16.44 20.49 -72.09
C TRP A 539 17.16 19.98 -73.34
N SER A 540 17.47 20.89 -74.27
CA SER A 540 18.25 20.47 -75.43
C SER A 540 19.61 19.91 -75.00
N THR A 541 20.06 18.86 -75.66
CA THR A 541 21.27 18.11 -75.30
C THR A 541 22.48 19.01 -75.08
N HIS A 542 22.60 20.06 -75.87
CA HIS A 542 23.71 21.00 -75.74
C HIS A 542 23.61 21.86 -74.46
N LEU A 543 22.44 22.20 -74.01
CA LEU A 543 22.18 22.95 -72.79
C LEU A 543 22.48 22.10 -71.54
N MET A 544 22.12 20.84 -71.60
CA MET A 544 22.47 19.86 -70.54
C MET A 544 23.99 19.68 -70.41
N VAL A 545 24.70 19.57 -71.56
CA VAL A 545 26.19 19.46 -71.56
C VAL A 545 26.83 20.70 -70.93
N TRP A 546 26.31 21.90 -71.28
CA TRP A 546 26.80 23.14 -70.69
C TRP A 546 26.57 23.24 -69.21
N TRP A 547 25.40 22.85 -68.70
CA TRP A 547 25.09 22.82 -67.28
C TRP A 547 25.95 21.78 -66.53
N THR A 548 26.14 20.60 -67.11
CA THR A 548 26.99 19.57 -66.53
C THR A 548 28.46 20.05 -66.45
N ALA A 549 28.95 20.70 -67.50
CA ALA A 549 30.31 21.26 -67.48
C ALA A 549 30.46 22.38 -66.47
N LEU A 550 29.45 23.24 -66.28
CA LEU A 550 29.43 24.34 -65.31
C LEU A 550 29.42 23.84 -63.88
N VAL A 551 28.57 22.86 -63.58
CA VAL A 551 28.48 22.21 -62.26
C VAL A 551 29.78 21.46 -61.95
N LEU A 552 30.34 20.72 -62.90
CA LEU A 552 31.59 20.00 -62.74
C LEU A 552 32.77 20.95 -62.50
N GLY A 553 32.80 22.08 -63.27
CA GLY A 553 33.79 23.14 -63.10
C GLY A 553 33.69 23.80 -61.72
N ALA A 554 32.45 24.09 -61.24
CA ALA A 554 32.22 24.65 -59.94
C ALA A 554 32.62 23.66 -58.79
N MET A 555 32.29 22.35 -58.95
CA MET A 555 32.72 21.33 -58.00
C MET A 555 34.25 21.16 -57.94
N LEU A 556 34.95 21.21 -59.11
CA LEU A 556 36.37 21.19 -59.18
C LEU A 556 37.00 22.45 -58.51
N LEU A 557 36.44 23.63 -58.78
CA LEU A 557 36.86 24.86 -58.11
C LEU A 557 36.71 24.79 -56.60
N LEU A 558 35.58 24.26 -56.13
CA LEU A 558 35.34 24.09 -54.69
C LEU A 558 36.23 23.00 -54.06
N ALA A 559 36.70 22.06 -54.81
CA ALA A 559 37.63 21.02 -54.34
C ALA A 559 39.10 21.48 -54.30
N PHE A 560 39.46 22.58 -54.98
CA PHE A 560 40.78 23.17 -54.98
C PHE A 560 40.88 24.49 -54.17
N LEU A 561 39.78 24.97 -53.59
CA LEU A 561 39.73 25.99 -52.57
C LEU A 561 39.64 25.37 -51.16
#